data_0377f63b7382fe5ff2050b3bab58d795
#
_entry.id   0377f63b7382fe5ff2050b3bab58d795
#
_cell.length_a   1.000
_cell.length_b   1.000
_cell.length_c   1.000
_cell.angle_alpha   90.00
_cell.angle_beta   90.00
_cell.angle_gamma   90.00
#
_symmetry.space_group_name_H-M   'P 1'
#
loop_
_entity.id
_entity.type
_entity.pdbx_description
1 polymer ?
#
loop_
_entity_poly.entity_id
_entity_poly.type
_entity_poly.pdbx_seq_one_letter_code
_entity_poly.pdbx_strand_id
1 'polypeptide(L)' 'FKEYSSLSPINFRIRKKLDMAKDMLTNSAMSIVEISDYLGFENVTYFTRLFKSYEKIPPAKYRNAAHLVNNNKIM' A
#
# COMPACT_ATOMS: atom_id res chain seq x y z
N PHE A 1 -2.09 19.74 5.68
CA PHE A 1 -0.96 19.83 5.69
C PHE A 1 -0.18 20.29 4.47
N LYS A 2 0.72 21.14 4.69
CA LYS A 2 1.24 21.88 3.58
C LYS A 2 2.17 21.09 2.68
N GLU A 3 2.64 19.96 3.11
CA GLU A 3 3.48 19.16 2.24
C GLU A 3 2.77 18.75 0.98
N TYR A 4 1.47 18.63 1.06
CA TYR A 4 0.74 18.16 -0.11
C TYR A 4 0.79 19.15 -1.24
N SER A 5 0.78 20.41 -0.92
CA SER A 5 0.76 21.40 -1.97
C SER A 5 2.08 21.46 -2.72
N SER A 6 3.15 20.91 -2.17
CA SER A 6 4.43 20.92 -2.83
C SER A 6 4.78 19.59 -3.49
N LEU A 7 3.87 18.64 -3.47
CA LEU A 7 4.12 17.36 -4.11
C LEU A 7 4.11 17.52 -5.62
N SER A 8 5.04 16.82 -6.26
CA SER A 8 5.03 16.77 -7.71
C SER A 8 3.89 15.88 -8.19
N PRO A 9 3.49 16.02 -9.46
CA PRO A 9 2.46 15.12 -9.99
C PRO A 9 2.82 13.65 -9.88
N ILE A 10 4.09 13.32 -10.00
CA ILE A 10 4.53 11.94 -9.87
C ILE A 10 4.28 11.42 -8.46
N ASN A 11 4.62 12.22 -7.46
CA ASN A 11 4.39 11.80 -6.08
C ASN A 11 2.91 11.65 -5.78
N PHE A 12 2.10 12.49 -6.35
CA PHE A 12 0.67 12.39 -6.16
C PHE A 12 0.13 11.08 -6.73
N ARG A 13 0.62 10.69 -7.90
CA ARG A 13 0.19 9.44 -8.52
C ARG A 13 0.61 8.24 -7.70
N ILE A 14 1.83 8.27 -7.21
CA ILE A 14 2.33 7.17 -6.41
C ILE A 14 1.49 7.01 -5.15
N ARG A 15 1.19 8.12 -4.51
CA ARG A 15 0.40 8.07 -3.30
C ARG A 15 -0.98 7.49 -3.56
N LYS A 16 -1.58 7.86 -4.68
CA LYS A 16 -2.88 7.34 -5.02
C LYS A 16 -2.81 5.83 -5.26
N LYS A 17 -1.76 5.37 -5.93
CA LYS A 17 -1.58 3.94 -6.14
C LYS A 17 -1.40 3.20 -4.83
N LEU A 18 -0.67 3.79 -3.91
CA LEU A 18 -0.46 3.15 -2.62
C LEU A 18 -1.75 3.10 -1.80
N ASP A 19 -2.58 4.12 -1.92
CA ASP A 19 -3.88 4.08 -1.27
C ASP A 19 -4.72 2.93 -1.80
N MET A 20 -4.70 2.73 -3.11
CA MET A 20 -5.40 1.61 -3.70
C MET A 20 -4.81 0.29 -3.25
N ALA A 21 -3.49 0.24 -3.12
CA ALA A 21 -2.83 -0.96 -2.65
C ALA A 21 -3.29 -1.33 -1.24
N LYS A 22 -3.42 -0.34 -0.37
CA LYS A 22 -3.88 -0.60 0.98
C LYS A 22 -5.26 -1.24 0.97
N ASP A 23 -6.13 -0.73 0.13
CA ASP A 23 -7.47 -1.29 0.02
C ASP A 23 -7.42 -2.73 -0.48
N MET A 24 -6.60 -2.99 -1.49
CA MET A 24 -6.49 -4.33 -2.05
C MET A 24 -5.85 -5.30 -1.06
N LEU A 25 -4.93 -4.81 -0.26
CA LEU A 25 -4.28 -5.65 0.74
C LEU A 25 -5.26 -6.13 1.80
N THR A 26 -6.22 -5.30 2.14
CA THR A 26 -7.14 -5.61 3.23
C THR A 26 -8.46 -6.21 2.74
N ASN A 27 -8.85 -5.91 1.51
CA ASN A 27 -10.16 -6.31 1.01
C ASN A 27 -10.13 -7.33 -0.10
N SER A 28 -8.96 -7.81 -0.47
CA SER A 28 -8.88 -8.82 -1.51
C SER A 28 -7.81 -9.84 -1.13
N ALA A 29 -7.81 -10.97 -1.84
CA ALA A 29 -6.84 -12.02 -1.59
C ALA A 29 -5.67 -11.95 -2.56
N MET A 30 -5.53 -10.87 -3.30
CA MET A 30 -4.44 -10.74 -4.25
C MET A 30 -3.10 -10.77 -3.53
N SER A 31 -2.12 -11.42 -4.16
CA SER A 31 -0.79 -11.43 -3.59
C SER A 31 -0.13 -10.06 -3.76
N ILE A 32 0.95 -9.84 -3.02
CA ILE A 32 1.67 -8.59 -3.12
C ILE A 32 2.15 -8.36 -4.55
N VAL A 33 2.64 -9.44 -5.19
CA VAL A 33 3.11 -9.35 -6.56
C VAL A 33 1.97 -8.96 -7.49
N GLU A 34 0.82 -9.58 -7.31
CA GLU A 34 -0.34 -9.27 -8.14
C GLU A 34 -0.79 -7.83 -8.00
N ILE A 35 -0.78 -7.34 -6.78
CA ILE A 35 -1.18 -5.96 -6.53
C ILE A 35 -0.19 -5.00 -7.20
N SER A 36 1.09 -5.29 -7.07
CA SER A 36 2.11 -4.47 -7.69
C SER A 36 1.91 -4.40 -9.20
N ASP A 37 1.66 -5.55 -9.79
CA ASP A 37 1.47 -5.63 -11.24
C ASP A 37 0.19 -4.91 -11.67
N TYR A 38 -0.86 -5.11 -10.92
CA TYR A 38 -2.13 -4.47 -11.24
C TYR A 38 -2.02 -2.95 -11.23
N LEU A 39 -1.26 -2.42 -10.29
CA LEU A 39 -1.13 -0.98 -10.15
C LEU A 39 -0.10 -0.38 -11.10
N GLY A 40 0.62 -1.23 -11.85
CA GLY A 40 1.53 -0.73 -12.85
C GLY A 40 2.93 -0.43 -12.36
N PHE A 41 3.34 -1.00 -11.25
CA PHE A 41 4.71 -0.84 -10.80
C PHE A 41 5.63 -1.75 -11.60
N GLU A 42 6.87 -1.31 -11.77
CA GLU A 42 7.83 -2.06 -12.57
C GLU A 42 8.10 -3.45 -12.00
N ASN A 43 8.20 -3.54 -10.70
CA ASN A 43 8.42 -4.82 -10.05
C ASN A 43 7.97 -4.71 -8.60
N VAL A 44 7.85 -5.87 -7.96
CA VAL A 44 7.34 -5.92 -6.61
C VAL A 44 8.32 -5.33 -5.60
N THR A 45 9.60 -5.41 -5.89
CA THR A 45 10.62 -4.85 -5.00
C THR A 45 10.47 -3.35 -4.91
N TYR A 46 10.27 -2.70 -6.04
CA TYR A 46 10.07 -1.27 -6.08
C TYR A 46 8.78 -0.87 -5.34
N PHE A 47 7.72 -1.60 -5.61
CA PHE A 47 6.44 -1.36 -4.94
C PHE A 47 6.58 -1.49 -3.42
N THR A 48 7.23 -2.56 -2.98
CA THR A 48 7.41 -2.81 -1.55
C THR A 48 8.21 -1.68 -0.90
N ARG A 49 9.24 -1.23 -1.58
CA ARG A 49 10.08 -0.16 -1.06
C ARG A 49 9.28 1.13 -0.93
N LEU A 50 8.51 1.47 -1.95
CA LEU A 50 7.70 2.68 -1.90
C LEU A 50 6.64 2.59 -0.81
N PHE A 51 5.98 1.46 -0.74
CA PHE A 51 4.95 1.28 0.28
C PHE A 51 5.53 1.45 1.67
N LYS A 52 6.66 0.82 1.92
CA LYS A 52 7.30 0.93 3.21
C LYS A 52 7.72 2.37 3.50
N SER A 53 8.18 3.07 2.48
CA SER A 53 8.59 4.45 2.65
C SER A 53 7.42 5.35 3.05
N TYR A 54 6.27 5.13 2.46
CA TYR A 54 5.09 5.96 2.73
C TYR A 54 4.33 5.52 3.96
N GLU A 55 4.23 4.21 4.17
CA GLU A 55 3.40 3.69 5.25
C GLU A 55 4.23 3.25 6.45
N LYS A 56 5.54 3.25 6.35
CA LYS A 56 6.46 2.90 7.43
C LYS A 56 6.57 1.39 7.65
N ILE A 57 5.75 0.59 7.02
CA ILE A 57 5.84 -0.86 7.10
C ILE A 57 5.64 -1.45 5.72
N PRO A 58 6.18 -2.64 5.46
CA PRO A 58 5.99 -3.27 4.16
C PRO A 58 4.55 -3.73 3.96
N PRO A 59 4.14 -3.93 2.70
CA PRO A 59 2.75 -4.32 2.44
C PRO A 59 2.33 -5.64 3.06
N ALA A 60 3.25 -6.60 3.14
CA ALA A 60 2.90 -7.87 3.75
C ALA A 60 2.58 -7.69 5.23
N LYS A 61 3.35 -6.86 5.90
CA LYS A 61 3.11 -6.57 7.29
C LYS A 61 1.82 -5.79 7.48
N TYR A 62 1.55 -4.90 6.57
CA TYR A 62 0.32 -4.12 6.63
C TYR A 62 -0.90 -5.04 6.55
N ARG A 63 -0.85 -6.02 5.65
CA ARG A 63 -1.95 -6.98 5.52
C ARG A 63 -2.14 -7.78 6.78
N ASN A 64 -1.04 -8.26 7.36
CA ASN A 64 -1.11 -9.03 8.58
C ASN A 64 -1.66 -8.23 9.74
N ALA A 65 -1.22 -6.98 9.84
CA ALA A 65 -1.71 -6.12 10.91
C ALA A 65 -3.20 -5.85 10.77
N ALA A 66 -3.66 -5.67 9.54
CA ALA A 66 -5.08 -5.44 9.31
C ALA A 66 -5.91 -6.65 9.69
N HIS A 67 -5.40 -7.84 9.37
CA HIS A 67 -6.12 -9.06 9.72
C HIS A 67 -6.16 -9.25 11.23
N LEU A 68 -5.07 -8.95 11.91
CA LEU A 68 -5.05 -9.06 13.35
C LEU A 68 -6.03 -8.12 14.02
N VAL A 69 -6.10 -6.91 13.51
CA VAL A 69 -7.04 -5.92 14.04
C VAL A 69 -8.47 -6.40 13.84
N ASN A 70 -8.75 -6.95 12.67
CA ASN A 70 -10.10 -7.47 12.40
C ASN A 70 -10.44 -8.61 13.36
N ASN A 71 -9.50 -9.49 13.60
CA ASN A 71 -9.75 -10.59 14.52
C ASN A 71 -10.04 -10.08 15.92
N ASN A 72 -9.30 -9.09 16.35
CA ASN A 72 -9.52 -8.52 17.66
C ASN A 72 -10.90 -7.88 17.77
N LYS A 73 -11.35 -7.27 16.73
CA LYS A 73 -12.64 -6.60 16.76
C LYS A 73 -13.79 -7.59 16.88
N ILE A 74 -13.63 -8.75 16.32
CA ILE A 74 -14.68 -9.75 16.36
C ILE A 74 -14.93 -10.19 17.78
N MET A 75 -13.94 -10.15 18.62
CA MET A 75 -14.13 -10.55 20.00
C MET A 75 -14.94 -9.53 20.75
#